data_b88b780ec2db28777fefb4629fc39fb8
#
_entry.id   b88b780ec2db28777fefb4629fc39fb8
#
_cell.length_a   1.000
_cell.length_b   1.000
_cell.length_c   1.000
_cell.angle_alpha   90.00
_cell.angle_beta   90.00
_cell.angle_gamma   90.00
#
_symmetry.space_group_name_H-M   'P 1'
#
loop_
_entity.id
_entity.type
_entity.pdbx_description
1 polymer ?
#
loop_
_entity_poly.entity_id
_entity_poly.type
_entity_poly.pdbx_seq_one_letter_code
_entity_poly.pdbx_strand_id
1 'polypeptide(L)'
;MDYYLLTDLAATMGYHLAMSGAETFRVEDTIHRILRAYGVECEVFAIPNCVSVSLEAANGKPLMIMRRIGFHGNDLEKLEKLNELSRHICEEQPEVDEAMAWLHQTLAACRTYRTGVFYLGNVLVGLGFSLVFGGTLRDCLWAGVMGLIIGLVTRFMDSREANPFFSTILASCLMALPAYAAAGLGWLNNPDAAIIGALMILVPGLLITNAMRDIIYGDTNSGIFRIVQVMLSALAIALGTAAAWHLTAGLYGQTGSAALSWPAWAQAIAVFVGCCGFCILFNVHGQGMVLCIAGGVAAWMLYLLCGWLGCDVYAANLFAAVFAALYAEVMARVRKCPAMPYLVIATLPMLPGAGVYYTMSMGLDGNMMDAVGKGLETVGVAGSLAVGILLVSTLFRLVNRRRM
;
A
#
# COMPACT_ATOMS: atom_id res chain seq x y z
N MET A 1 32.30 -2.66 -23.44
CA MET A 1 31.12 -2.66 -22.53
C MET A 1 30.73 -4.11 -22.25
N ASP A 2 30.63 -4.50 -21.00
CA ASP A 2 30.15 -5.81 -20.61
C ASP A 2 28.61 -5.82 -20.61
N TYR A 3 27.99 -6.42 -21.62
CA TYR A 3 26.55 -6.52 -21.78
C TYR A 3 25.89 -7.36 -20.69
N TYR A 4 26.58 -8.37 -20.18
CA TYR A 4 26.05 -9.19 -19.09
C TYR A 4 25.94 -8.38 -17.80
N LEU A 5 27.01 -7.69 -17.43
CA LEU A 5 27.03 -6.87 -16.20
C LEU A 5 26.03 -5.70 -16.28
N LEU A 6 25.89 -5.06 -17.46
CA LEU A 6 24.90 -4.01 -17.67
C LEU A 6 23.46 -4.54 -17.54
N THR A 7 23.19 -5.71 -18.12
CA THR A 7 21.87 -6.34 -18.00
C THR A 7 21.58 -6.73 -16.55
N ASP A 8 22.59 -7.23 -15.85
CA ASP A 8 22.49 -7.61 -14.44
C ASP A 8 22.23 -6.39 -13.52
N LEU A 9 22.93 -5.27 -13.77
CA LEU A 9 22.68 -3.99 -13.11
C LEU A 9 21.20 -3.56 -13.27
N ALA A 10 20.71 -3.53 -14.52
CA ALA A 10 19.36 -3.10 -14.82
C ALA A 10 18.29 -4.05 -14.22
N ALA A 11 18.50 -5.37 -14.34
CA ALA A 11 17.63 -6.39 -13.76
C ALA A 11 17.62 -6.34 -12.22
N THR A 12 18.78 -6.11 -11.59
CA THR A 12 18.91 -5.98 -10.14
C THR A 12 18.24 -4.70 -9.63
N MET A 13 18.40 -3.58 -10.35
CA MET A 13 17.68 -2.34 -10.07
C MET A 13 16.16 -2.56 -10.12
N GLY A 14 15.65 -3.16 -11.20
CA GLY A 14 14.23 -3.51 -11.36
C GLY A 14 13.72 -4.45 -10.27
N TYR A 15 14.50 -5.47 -9.91
CA TYR A 15 14.19 -6.37 -8.81
C TYR A 15 13.99 -5.63 -7.48
N HIS A 16 14.92 -4.76 -7.11
CA HIS A 16 14.81 -4.00 -5.86
C HIS A 16 13.68 -2.97 -5.87
N LEU A 17 13.39 -2.35 -7.01
CA LEU A 17 12.23 -1.48 -7.17
C LEU A 17 10.93 -2.27 -6.96
N ALA A 18 10.78 -3.43 -7.60
CA ALA A 18 9.59 -4.28 -7.45
C ALA A 18 9.43 -4.79 -6.01
N MET A 19 10.52 -5.23 -5.36
CA MET A 19 10.54 -5.62 -3.94
C MET A 19 10.14 -4.48 -3.00
N SER A 20 10.37 -3.22 -3.40
CA SER A 20 10.03 -2.03 -2.60
C SER A 20 8.61 -1.50 -2.86
N GLY A 21 7.83 -2.18 -3.69
CA GLY A 21 6.44 -1.83 -3.99
C GLY A 21 6.26 -0.89 -5.19
N ALA A 22 7.25 -0.78 -6.08
CA ALA A 22 7.09 -0.05 -7.33
C ALA A 22 6.00 -0.68 -8.21
N GLU A 23 5.34 0.17 -9.00
CA GLU A 23 4.41 -0.24 -10.05
C GLU A 23 5.14 -1.00 -11.16
N THR A 24 4.51 -2.03 -11.73
CA THR A 24 5.08 -2.85 -12.79
C THR A 24 5.61 -1.99 -13.94
N PHE A 25 4.81 -1.05 -14.43
CA PHE A 25 5.22 -0.11 -15.47
C PHE A 25 6.48 0.71 -15.09
N ARG A 26 6.62 1.15 -13.83
CA ARG A 26 7.81 1.90 -13.39
C ARG A 26 9.06 1.05 -13.37
N VAL A 27 8.93 -0.22 -13.01
CA VAL A 27 10.03 -1.18 -13.05
C VAL A 27 10.54 -1.31 -14.49
N GLU A 28 9.63 -1.54 -15.45
CA GLU A 28 9.95 -1.64 -16.87
C GLU A 28 10.57 -0.35 -17.42
N ASP A 29 9.95 0.81 -17.17
CA ASP A 29 10.44 2.11 -17.64
C ASP A 29 11.84 2.44 -17.09
N THR A 30 12.11 2.10 -15.82
CA THR A 30 13.44 2.32 -15.23
C THR A 30 14.51 1.46 -15.89
N ILE A 31 14.24 0.17 -16.11
CA ILE A 31 15.14 -0.75 -16.78
C ILE A 31 15.42 -0.28 -18.21
N HIS A 32 14.35 0.05 -18.96
CA HIS A 32 14.49 0.59 -20.33
C HIS A 32 15.33 1.86 -20.38
N ARG A 33 15.15 2.78 -19.44
CA ARG A 33 15.91 4.04 -19.39
C ARG A 33 17.40 3.80 -19.14
N ILE A 34 17.73 2.91 -18.19
CA ILE A 34 19.11 2.59 -17.88
C ILE A 34 19.78 1.97 -19.12
N LEU A 35 19.20 0.92 -19.71
CA LEU A 35 19.80 0.26 -20.86
C LEU A 35 19.89 1.17 -22.08
N ARG A 36 18.88 1.98 -22.35
CA ARG A 36 18.90 2.97 -23.43
C ARG A 36 19.94 4.07 -23.21
N ALA A 37 20.22 4.48 -21.97
CA ALA A 37 21.27 5.46 -21.68
C ALA A 37 22.65 4.95 -22.12
N TYR A 38 22.89 3.64 -22.05
CA TYR A 38 24.11 3.01 -22.57
C TYR A 38 24.01 2.60 -24.06
N GLY A 39 22.96 3.02 -24.76
CA GLY A 39 22.79 2.75 -26.19
C GLY A 39 22.35 1.32 -26.52
N VAL A 40 21.77 0.60 -25.55
CA VAL A 40 21.31 -0.78 -25.73
C VAL A 40 19.79 -0.83 -25.81
N GLU A 41 19.26 -1.42 -26.88
CA GLU A 41 17.84 -1.74 -27.00
C GLU A 41 17.54 -3.04 -26.28
N CYS A 42 16.38 -3.09 -25.62
CA CYS A 42 15.99 -4.23 -24.81
C CYS A 42 14.47 -4.43 -24.79
N GLU A 43 14.07 -5.66 -24.54
CA GLU A 43 12.70 -6.02 -24.20
C GLU A 43 12.63 -6.32 -22.70
N VAL A 44 11.72 -5.67 -22.01
CA VAL A 44 11.50 -5.85 -20.56
C VAL A 44 10.08 -6.32 -20.34
N PHE A 45 9.95 -7.38 -19.55
CA PHE A 45 8.67 -7.89 -19.11
C PHE A 45 8.67 -8.05 -17.61
N ALA A 46 7.84 -7.27 -16.94
CA ALA A 46 7.67 -7.34 -15.50
C ALA A 46 6.24 -7.74 -15.15
N ILE A 47 6.14 -8.67 -14.22
CA ILE A 47 4.90 -9.06 -13.52
C ILE A 47 5.19 -9.05 -12.02
N PRO A 48 4.18 -9.06 -11.15
CA PRO A 48 4.43 -9.00 -9.70
C PRO A 48 5.48 -9.98 -9.17
N ASN A 49 5.58 -11.18 -9.75
CA ASN A 49 6.50 -12.22 -9.26
C ASN A 49 7.80 -12.37 -10.06
N CYS A 50 7.98 -11.63 -11.15
CA CYS A 50 9.13 -11.83 -12.02
C CYS A 50 9.45 -10.57 -12.80
N VAL A 51 10.73 -10.28 -12.94
CA VAL A 51 11.26 -9.32 -13.91
C VAL A 51 12.17 -10.08 -14.86
N SER A 52 11.93 -9.93 -16.15
CA SER A 52 12.72 -10.50 -17.24
C SER A 52 13.23 -9.37 -18.13
N VAL A 53 14.51 -9.39 -18.41
CA VAL A 53 15.19 -8.44 -19.31
C VAL A 53 15.88 -9.21 -20.40
N SER A 54 15.55 -8.91 -21.65
CA SER A 54 16.16 -9.53 -22.83
C SER A 54 16.74 -8.45 -23.73
N LEU A 55 17.93 -8.70 -24.26
CA LEU A 55 18.59 -7.83 -25.22
C LEU A 55 19.48 -8.65 -26.16
N GLU A 56 19.90 -8.03 -27.25
CA GLU A 56 20.88 -8.59 -28.17
C GLU A 56 22.25 -7.96 -27.90
N ALA A 57 23.23 -8.81 -27.57
CA ALA A 57 24.62 -8.35 -27.37
C ALA A 57 25.27 -7.99 -28.71
N ALA A 58 26.37 -7.22 -28.70
CA ALA A 58 27.06 -6.76 -29.91
C ALA A 58 27.54 -7.90 -30.84
N ASN A 59 27.65 -9.13 -30.34
CA ASN A 59 27.99 -10.32 -31.10
C ASN A 59 26.78 -11.02 -31.74
N GLY A 60 25.59 -10.42 -31.71
CA GLY A 60 24.34 -10.97 -32.22
C GLY A 60 23.74 -12.10 -31.37
N LYS A 61 24.28 -12.34 -30.17
CA LYS A 61 23.75 -13.39 -29.29
C LYS A 61 22.68 -12.80 -28.36
N PRO A 62 21.53 -13.48 -28.21
CA PRO A 62 20.53 -13.07 -27.24
C PRO A 62 21.06 -13.28 -25.83
N LEU A 63 20.84 -12.28 -24.97
CA LEU A 63 21.12 -12.31 -23.54
C LEU A 63 19.80 -12.08 -22.80
N MET A 64 19.50 -12.96 -21.85
CA MET A 64 18.30 -12.85 -21.03
C MET A 64 18.65 -13.07 -19.56
N ILE A 65 18.21 -12.16 -18.71
CA ILE A 65 18.28 -12.27 -17.26
C ILE A 65 16.87 -12.22 -16.69
N MET A 66 16.56 -13.18 -15.83
CA MET A 66 15.29 -13.25 -15.11
C MET A 66 15.55 -13.23 -13.61
N ARG A 67 14.78 -12.38 -12.90
CA ARG A 67 14.80 -12.26 -11.45
C ARG A 67 13.44 -12.60 -10.89
N ARG A 68 13.34 -13.63 -10.03
CA ARG A 68 12.12 -13.99 -9.33
C ARG A 68 11.92 -13.07 -8.13
N ILE A 69 10.74 -12.48 -8.02
CA ILE A 69 10.33 -11.62 -6.90
C ILE A 69 9.51 -12.48 -5.94
N GLY A 70 10.06 -12.78 -4.77
CA GLY A 70 9.41 -13.66 -3.78
C GLY A 70 8.51 -12.92 -2.80
N PHE A 71 8.82 -11.67 -2.48
CA PHE A 71 8.12 -10.86 -1.51
C PHE A 71 7.93 -9.43 -2.04
N HIS A 72 6.80 -8.82 -1.70
CA HIS A 72 6.50 -7.42 -2.01
C HIS A 72 6.34 -6.64 -0.70
N GLY A 73 7.27 -5.74 -0.45
CA GLY A 73 7.20 -4.77 0.63
C GLY A 73 6.69 -3.42 0.14
N ASN A 74 6.54 -2.48 1.06
CA ASN A 74 6.28 -1.08 0.78
C ASN A 74 7.38 -0.26 1.48
N ASP A 75 8.58 -0.24 0.90
CA ASP A 75 9.71 0.55 1.39
C ASP A 75 9.88 1.79 0.51
N LEU A 76 9.24 2.88 0.91
CA LEU A 76 9.20 4.11 0.12
C LEU A 76 10.53 4.88 0.16
N GLU A 77 11.32 4.77 1.22
CA GLU A 77 12.70 5.32 1.27
C GLU A 77 13.59 4.65 0.22
N LYS A 78 13.56 3.32 0.16
CA LYS A 78 14.34 2.55 -0.80
C LYS A 78 13.90 2.85 -2.23
N LEU A 79 12.60 2.97 -2.46
CA LEU A 79 12.04 3.33 -3.76
C LEU A 79 12.50 4.73 -4.21
N GLU A 80 12.50 5.72 -3.30
CA GLU A 80 12.98 7.08 -3.58
C GLU A 80 14.45 7.09 -3.98
N LYS A 81 15.32 6.43 -3.19
CA LYS A 81 16.76 6.36 -3.44
C LYS A 81 17.12 5.62 -4.72
N LEU A 82 16.45 4.49 -5.00
CA LEU A 82 16.69 3.75 -6.24
C LEU A 82 16.28 4.54 -7.48
N ASN A 83 15.18 5.30 -7.40
CA ASN A 83 14.75 6.16 -8.48
C ASN A 83 15.70 7.37 -8.68
N GLU A 84 16.27 7.91 -7.61
CA GLU A 84 17.31 8.94 -7.68
C GLU A 84 18.58 8.38 -8.33
N LEU A 85 19.03 7.20 -7.88
CA LEU A 85 20.19 6.52 -8.44
C LEU A 85 20.00 6.20 -9.92
N SER A 86 18.81 5.71 -10.33
CA SER A 86 18.56 5.40 -11.75
C SER A 86 18.70 6.63 -12.65
N ARG A 87 18.25 7.81 -12.18
CA ARG A 87 18.45 9.07 -12.89
C ARG A 87 19.92 9.48 -12.97
N HIS A 88 20.62 9.35 -11.84
CA HIS A 88 22.04 9.67 -11.78
C HIS A 88 22.87 8.79 -12.73
N ILE A 89 22.59 7.48 -12.76
CA ILE A 89 23.22 6.56 -13.72
C ILE A 89 22.93 6.96 -15.18
N CYS A 90 21.68 7.34 -15.48
CA CYS A 90 21.31 7.77 -16.84
C CYS A 90 21.94 9.10 -17.25
N GLU A 91 22.18 10.02 -16.31
CA GLU A 91 22.80 11.33 -16.56
C GLU A 91 24.33 11.24 -16.72
N GLU A 92 25.00 10.47 -15.85
CA GLU A 92 26.46 10.41 -15.79
C GLU A 92 27.04 9.29 -16.66
N GLN A 93 26.27 8.21 -16.91
CA GLN A 93 26.69 7.03 -17.67
C GLN A 93 28.07 6.49 -17.25
N PRO A 94 28.28 6.20 -15.93
CA PRO A 94 29.55 5.70 -15.43
C PRO A 94 29.88 4.33 -16.03
N GLU A 95 31.11 3.81 -15.80
CA GLU A 95 31.41 2.44 -16.13
C GLU A 95 30.48 1.49 -15.36
N VAL A 96 30.13 0.35 -15.96
CA VAL A 96 29.08 -0.53 -15.42
C VAL A 96 29.45 -1.07 -14.04
N ASP A 97 30.73 -1.33 -13.80
CA ASP A 97 31.25 -1.74 -12.48
C ASP A 97 31.03 -0.66 -11.42
N GLU A 98 31.26 0.60 -11.79
CA GLU A 98 31.03 1.75 -10.91
C GLU A 98 29.54 1.95 -10.62
N ALA A 99 28.67 1.83 -11.64
CA ALA A 99 27.22 1.89 -11.47
C ALA A 99 26.71 0.77 -10.54
N MET A 100 27.27 -0.44 -10.65
CA MET A 100 26.95 -1.55 -9.76
C MET A 100 27.41 -1.26 -8.32
N ALA A 101 28.58 -0.67 -8.13
CA ALA A 101 29.05 -0.25 -6.81
C ALA A 101 28.14 0.82 -6.20
N TRP A 102 27.69 1.80 -6.98
CA TRP A 102 26.69 2.81 -6.54
C TRP A 102 25.37 2.16 -6.11
N LEU A 103 24.89 1.15 -6.84
CA LEU A 103 23.70 0.40 -6.48
C LEU A 103 23.86 -0.27 -5.11
N HIS A 104 24.95 -1.00 -4.90
CA HIS A 104 25.22 -1.65 -3.61
C HIS A 104 25.38 -0.65 -2.47
N GLN A 105 26.06 0.46 -2.70
CA GLN A 105 26.21 1.53 -1.71
C GLN A 105 24.85 2.18 -1.36
N THR A 106 24.02 2.43 -2.37
CA THR A 106 22.67 3.01 -2.15
C THR A 106 21.80 2.06 -1.35
N LEU A 107 21.80 0.76 -1.66
CA LEU A 107 21.07 -0.26 -0.91
C LEU A 107 21.52 -0.35 0.54
N ALA A 108 22.83 -0.27 0.80
CA ALA A 108 23.38 -0.28 2.14
C ALA A 108 23.09 1.00 2.94
N ALA A 109 22.92 2.14 2.23
CA ALA A 109 22.62 3.44 2.84
C ALA A 109 21.12 3.66 3.11
N CYS A 110 20.23 2.74 2.68
CA CYS A 110 18.80 2.85 2.98
C CYS A 110 18.55 2.71 4.48
N ARG A 111 17.81 3.68 5.02
CA ARG A 111 17.47 3.71 6.45
C ARG A 111 16.22 2.89 6.69
N THR A 112 16.16 2.23 7.84
CA THR A 112 14.97 1.57 8.34
C THR A 112 14.68 2.04 9.76
N TYR A 113 13.42 2.16 10.11
CA TYR A 113 13.05 2.50 11.49
C TYR A 113 13.44 1.38 12.47
N ARG A 114 13.86 1.79 13.68
CA ARG A 114 14.10 0.84 14.76
C ARG A 114 12.83 0.07 15.11
N THR A 115 12.99 -1.15 15.58
CA THR A 115 11.87 -2.06 15.92
C THR A 115 10.81 -1.42 16.83
N GLY A 116 11.22 -0.63 17.83
CA GLY A 116 10.26 0.06 18.70
C GLY A 116 9.41 1.10 17.97
N VAL A 117 10.00 1.83 17.01
CA VAL A 117 9.29 2.81 16.19
C VAL A 117 8.32 2.11 15.23
N PHE A 118 8.70 0.95 14.67
CA PHE A 118 7.81 0.12 13.87
C PHE A 118 6.56 -0.30 14.66
N TYR A 119 6.70 -0.75 15.91
CA TYR A 119 5.56 -1.07 16.76
C TYR A 119 4.71 0.17 17.08
N LEU A 120 5.34 1.31 17.32
CA LEU A 120 4.61 2.58 17.47
C LEU A 120 3.80 2.91 16.22
N GLY A 121 4.34 2.68 15.01
CA GLY A 121 3.61 2.85 13.75
C GLY A 121 2.32 2.02 13.73
N ASN A 122 2.39 0.74 14.09
CA ASN A 122 1.20 -0.13 14.16
C ASN A 122 0.16 0.40 15.18
N VAL A 123 0.61 0.86 16.36
CA VAL A 123 -0.26 1.47 17.37
C VAL A 123 -0.97 2.70 16.82
N LEU A 124 -0.25 3.60 16.15
CA LEU A 124 -0.80 4.84 15.59
C LEU A 124 -1.83 4.59 14.47
N VAL A 125 -1.60 3.58 13.63
CA VAL A 125 -2.59 3.19 12.60
C VAL A 125 -3.88 2.73 13.27
N GLY A 126 -3.82 1.81 14.22
CA GLY A 126 -5.00 1.32 14.94
C GLY A 126 -5.76 2.46 15.63
N LEU A 127 -5.06 3.31 16.39
CA LEU A 127 -5.61 4.49 17.06
C LEU A 127 -6.36 5.41 16.09
N GLY A 128 -5.69 5.83 15.02
CA GLY A 128 -6.24 6.80 14.08
C GLY A 128 -7.47 6.25 13.33
N PHE A 129 -7.32 5.08 12.72
CA PHE A 129 -8.41 4.54 11.90
C PHE A 129 -9.61 4.04 12.69
N SER A 130 -9.46 3.60 13.95
CA SER A 130 -10.61 3.28 14.80
C SER A 130 -11.54 4.49 14.99
N LEU A 131 -10.99 5.69 15.17
CA LEU A 131 -11.79 6.92 15.27
C LEU A 131 -12.46 7.28 13.93
N VAL A 132 -11.77 7.10 12.81
CA VAL A 132 -12.34 7.31 11.47
C VAL A 132 -13.55 6.40 11.23
N PHE A 133 -13.52 5.16 11.74
CA PHE A 133 -14.64 4.21 11.66
C PHE A 133 -15.68 4.36 12.78
N GLY A 134 -15.64 5.46 13.52
CA GLY A 134 -16.67 5.81 14.50
C GLY A 134 -16.51 5.16 15.88
N GLY A 135 -15.30 4.73 16.22
CA GLY A 135 -14.96 4.26 17.56
C GLY A 135 -14.92 5.40 18.58
N THR A 136 -15.17 5.08 19.86
CA THR A 136 -14.94 5.98 20.98
C THR A 136 -13.45 6.11 21.30
N LEU A 137 -13.07 7.05 22.16
CA LEU A 137 -11.65 7.16 22.59
C LEU A 137 -11.15 5.89 23.29
N ARG A 138 -12.02 5.15 23.99
CA ARG A 138 -11.67 3.84 24.57
C ARG A 138 -11.40 2.81 23.50
N ASP A 139 -12.25 2.76 22.46
CA ASP A 139 -12.09 1.84 21.33
C ASP A 139 -10.79 2.16 20.56
N CYS A 140 -10.44 3.44 20.40
CA CYS A 140 -9.17 3.84 19.80
C CYS A 140 -7.95 3.33 20.58
N LEU A 141 -7.96 3.43 21.92
CA LEU A 141 -6.87 2.93 22.74
C LEU A 141 -6.73 1.40 22.60
N TRP A 142 -7.84 0.66 22.61
CA TRP A 142 -7.83 -0.77 22.38
C TRP A 142 -7.35 -1.13 20.96
N ALA A 143 -7.78 -0.36 19.95
CA ALA A 143 -7.30 -0.52 18.58
C ALA A 143 -5.78 -0.33 18.46
N GLY A 144 -5.22 0.59 19.24
CA GLY A 144 -3.77 0.75 19.38
C GLY A 144 -3.08 -0.50 19.94
N VAL A 145 -3.65 -1.11 21.00
CA VAL A 145 -3.16 -2.39 21.56
C VAL A 145 -3.26 -3.52 20.52
N MET A 146 -4.37 -3.59 19.78
CA MET A 146 -4.54 -4.57 18.70
C MET A 146 -3.51 -4.35 17.58
N GLY A 147 -3.24 -3.11 17.20
CA GLY A 147 -2.19 -2.76 16.25
C GLY A 147 -0.81 -3.24 16.73
N LEU A 148 -0.50 -3.07 18.01
CA LEU A 148 0.74 -3.62 18.59
C LEU A 148 0.81 -5.14 18.46
N ILE A 149 -0.29 -5.85 18.75
CA ILE A 149 -0.37 -7.32 18.61
C ILE A 149 -0.11 -7.72 17.15
N ILE A 150 -0.76 -7.04 16.19
CA ILE A 150 -0.50 -7.29 14.76
C ILE A 150 0.99 -7.12 14.44
N GLY A 151 1.60 -6.01 14.85
CA GLY A 151 3.02 -5.76 14.61
C GLY A 151 3.96 -6.81 15.22
N LEU A 152 3.65 -7.30 16.43
CA LEU A 152 4.41 -8.36 17.10
C LEU A 152 4.30 -9.69 16.35
N VAL A 153 3.07 -10.07 15.98
CA VAL A 153 2.80 -11.37 15.33
C VAL A 153 3.38 -11.38 13.91
N THR A 154 3.15 -10.35 13.12
CA THR A 154 3.66 -10.29 11.74
C THR A 154 5.18 -10.33 11.74
N ARG A 155 5.83 -9.52 12.57
CA ARG A 155 7.30 -9.52 12.66
C ARG A 155 7.87 -10.86 13.13
N PHE A 156 7.19 -11.53 14.07
CA PHE A 156 7.60 -12.88 14.53
C PHE A 156 7.47 -13.89 13.38
N MET A 157 6.36 -13.88 12.66
CA MET A 157 6.12 -14.79 11.54
C MET A 157 7.07 -14.51 10.36
N ASP A 158 7.35 -13.24 10.05
CA ASP A 158 8.32 -12.84 9.03
C ASP A 158 9.73 -13.32 9.38
N SER A 159 10.14 -13.25 10.64
CA SER A 159 11.44 -13.76 11.11
C SER A 159 11.59 -15.28 10.97
N ARG A 160 10.49 -16.00 10.80
CA ARG A 160 10.44 -17.44 10.57
C ARG A 160 10.17 -17.81 9.12
N GLU A 161 10.17 -16.82 8.20
CA GLU A 161 9.86 -17.02 6.78
C GLU A 161 8.52 -17.74 6.57
N ALA A 162 7.55 -17.49 7.48
CA ALA A 162 6.25 -18.15 7.44
C ALA A 162 5.42 -17.65 6.25
N ASN A 163 4.54 -18.52 5.74
CA ASN A 163 3.64 -18.17 4.65
C ASN A 163 2.75 -16.97 5.06
N PRO A 164 2.69 -15.89 4.25
CA PRO A 164 1.93 -14.67 4.56
C PRO A 164 0.44 -14.91 4.84
N PHE A 165 -0.18 -15.90 4.19
CA PHE A 165 -1.58 -16.26 4.42
C PHE A 165 -1.82 -16.72 5.87
N PHE A 166 -1.00 -17.64 6.37
CA PHE A 166 -1.09 -18.10 7.76
C PHE A 166 -0.65 -17.02 8.76
N SER A 167 0.32 -16.21 8.42
CA SER A 167 0.72 -15.04 9.22
C SER A 167 -0.46 -14.10 9.43
N THR A 168 -1.20 -13.80 8.36
CA THR A 168 -2.39 -12.93 8.40
C THR A 168 -3.52 -13.54 9.22
N ILE A 169 -3.81 -14.86 9.08
CA ILE A 169 -4.81 -15.55 9.91
C ILE A 169 -4.45 -15.43 11.40
N LEU A 170 -3.19 -15.73 11.74
CA LEU A 170 -2.75 -15.70 13.13
C LEU A 170 -2.79 -14.27 13.69
N ALA A 171 -2.32 -13.28 12.95
CA ALA A 171 -2.32 -11.89 13.37
C ALA A 171 -3.74 -11.36 13.61
N SER A 172 -4.66 -11.61 12.66
CA SER A 172 -6.06 -11.19 12.79
C SER A 172 -6.80 -11.93 13.90
N CYS A 173 -6.51 -13.20 14.12
CA CYS A 173 -7.09 -13.98 15.23
C CYS A 173 -6.59 -13.45 16.58
N LEU A 174 -5.27 -13.38 16.78
CA LEU A 174 -4.68 -12.97 18.05
C LEU A 174 -5.01 -11.54 18.46
N MET A 175 -5.18 -10.62 17.48
CA MET A 175 -5.60 -9.26 17.80
C MET A 175 -7.10 -9.16 18.10
N ALA A 176 -7.95 -9.99 17.48
CA ALA A 176 -9.39 -9.95 17.68
C ALA A 176 -9.83 -10.61 19.01
N LEU A 177 -9.09 -11.61 19.51
CA LEU A 177 -9.38 -12.25 20.79
C LEU A 177 -9.51 -11.27 21.96
N PRO A 178 -8.51 -10.42 22.28
CA PRO A 178 -8.64 -9.45 23.36
C PRO A 178 -9.70 -8.38 23.08
N ALA A 179 -10.00 -8.08 21.80
CA ALA A 179 -11.06 -7.17 21.43
C ALA A 179 -12.43 -7.68 21.85
N TYR A 180 -12.78 -8.90 21.47
CA TYR A 180 -14.05 -9.52 21.85
C TYR A 180 -14.14 -9.78 23.36
N ALA A 181 -13.04 -10.19 24.02
CA ALA A 181 -13.00 -10.33 25.46
C ALA A 181 -13.24 -8.98 26.18
N ALA A 182 -12.59 -7.91 25.74
CA ALA A 182 -12.77 -6.57 26.30
C ALA A 182 -14.19 -6.03 26.06
N ALA A 183 -14.80 -6.34 24.92
CA ALA A 183 -16.18 -5.98 24.60
C ALA A 183 -17.15 -6.70 25.57
N GLY A 184 -16.97 -7.99 25.79
CA GLY A 184 -17.78 -8.76 26.74
C GLY A 184 -17.66 -8.30 28.20
N LEU A 185 -16.51 -7.75 28.57
CA LEU A 185 -16.29 -7.15 29.90
C LEU A 185 -16.79 -5.69 29.99
N GLY A 186 -17.35 -5.12 28.92
CA GLY A 186 -17.80 -3.74 28.87
C GLY A 186 -16.67 -2.68 28.81
N TRP A 187 -15.45 -3.10 28.44
CA TRP A 187 -14.29 -2.21 28.31
C TRP A 187 -14.20 -1.58 26.92
N LEU A 188 -14.86 -2.16 25.92
CA LEU A 188 -15.04 -1.62 24.59
C LEU A 188 -16.51 -1.24 24.36
N ASN A 189 -16.72 -0.10 23.68
CA ASN A 189 -18.07 0.36 23.34
C ASN A 189 -18.46 -0.07 21.93
N ASN A 190 -17.51 -0.02 20.99
CA ASN A 190 -17.68 -0.42 19.59
C ASN A 190 -16.53 -1.33 19.15
N PRO A 191 -16.65 -2.66 19.35
CA PRO A 191 -15.60 -3.61 18.98
C PRO A 191 -15.33 -3.60 17.47
N ASP A 192 -16.36 -3.40 16.63
CA ASP A 192 -16.18 -3.41 15.18
C ASP A 192 -15.29 -2.26 14.72
N ALA A 193 -15.53 -1.03 15.22
CA ALA A 193 -14.70 0.11 14.89
C ALA A 193 -13.25 -0.05 15.36
N ALA A 194 -13.05 -0.69 16.53
CA ALA A 194 -11.71 -0.96 17.03
C ALA A 194 -10.98 -2.02 16.20
N ILE A 195 -11.65 -3.13 15.89
CA ILE A 195 -11.12 -4.24 15.09
C ILE A 195 -10.76 -3.74 13.68
N ILE A 196 -11.71 -3.05 12.99
CA ILE A 196 -11.49 -2.55 11.63
C ILE A 196 -10.36 -1.51 11.61
N GLY A 197 -10.31 -0.62 12.61
CA GLY A 197 -9.23 0.33 12.74
C GLY A 197 -7.85 -0.32 12.81
N ALA A 198 -7.71 -1.38 13.60
CA ALA A 198 -6.47 -2.16 13.69
C ALA A 198 -6.21 -2.96 12.40
N LEU A 199 -7.25 -3.55 11.80
CA LEU A 199 -7.15 -4.32 10.56
C LEU A 199 -6.65 -3.49 9.38
N MET A 200 -6.74 -2.17 9.40
CA MET A 200 -6.19 -1.32 8.32
C MET A 200 -4.70 -1.60 8.05
N ILE A 201 -3.98 -2.15 9.01
CA ILE A 201 -2.57 -2.58 8.86
C ILE A 201 -2.46 -3.80 7.92
N LEU A 202 -3.40 -4.74 7.99
CA LEU A 202 -3.40 -6.02 7.27
C LEU A 202 -4.19 -5.97 5.97
N VAL A 203 -5.16 -5.06 5.89
CA VAL A 203 -6.11 -5.03 4.77
C VAL A 203 -5.42 -4.58 3.47
N PRO A 204 -5.62 -5.32 2.37
CA PRO A 204 -4.97 -5.08 1.09
C PRO A 204 -5.63 -3.95 0.27
N GLY A 205 -5.96 -2.80 0.90
CA GLY A 205 -6.61 -1.67 0.25
C GLY A 205 -5.79 -1.07 -0.90
N LEU A 206 -4.48 -0.92 -0.69
CA LEU A 206 -3.57 -0.44 -1.74
C LEU A 206 -3.47 -1.44 -2.90
N LEU A 207 -3.47 -2.74 -2.60
CA LEU A 207 -3.39 -3.79 -3.62
C LEU A 207 -4.61 -3.78 -4.55
N ILE A 208 -5.84 -3.62 -4.02
CA ILE A 208 -7.04 -3.60 -4.86
C ILE A 208 -7.09 -2.34 -5.75
N THR A 209 -6.69 -1.18 -5.23
CA THR A 209 -6.62 0.06 -6.02
C THR A 209 -5.56 -0.05 -7.13
N ASN A 210 -4.39 -0.63 -6.81
CA ASN A 210 -3.36 -0.89 -7.81
C ASN A 210 -3.80 -1.94 -8.84
N ALA A 211 -4.52 -2.98 -8.42
CA ALA A 211 -5.10 -3.97 -9.34
C ALA A 211 -6.04 -3.32 -10.36
N MET A 212 -6.94 -2.46 -9.88
CA MET A 212 -7.86 -1.73 -10.76
C MET A 212 -7.11 -0.81 -11.73
N ARG A 213 -6.07 -0.14 -11.25
CA ARG A 213 -5.23 0.70 -12.08
C ARG A 213 -4.48 -0.08 -13.15
N ASP A 214 -3.88 -1.22 -12.81
CA ASP A 214 -3.15 -2.07 -13.75
C ASP A 214 -4.11 -2.58 -14.84
N ILE A 215 -5.32 -3.02 -14.48
CA ILE A 215 -6.35 -3.46 -15.45
C ILE A 215 -6.76 -2.32 -16.39
N ILE A 216 -7.06 -1.14 -15.87
CA ILE A 216 -7.48 0.02 -16.68
C ILE A 216 -6.33 0.48 -17.58
N TYR A 217 -5.08 0.35 -17.14
CA TYR A 217 -3.91 0.70 -17.93
C TYR A 217 -3.59 -0.30 -19.05
N GLY A 218 -4.17 -1.51 -18.98
CA GLY A 218 -4.01 -2.59 -19.97
C GLY A 218 -3.10 -3.74 -19.52
N ASP A 219 -2.47 -3.65 -18.34
CA ASP A 219 -1.70 -4.74 -17.73
C ASP A 219 -2.62 -5.68 -16.93
N THR A 220 -3.51 -6.36 -17.69
CA THR A 220 -4.55 -7.22 -17.12
C THR A 220 -3.97 -8.39 -16.30
N ASN A 221 -2.83 -8.95 -16.71
CA ASN A 221 -2.19 -10.06 -16.01
C ASN A 221 -1.76 -9.66 -14.60
N SER A 222 -1.09 -8.52 -14.47
CA SER A 222 -0.69 -7.98 -13.15
C SER A 222 -1.91 -7.64 -12.30
N GLY A 223 -2.95 -7.06 -12.91
CA GLY A 223 -4.18 -6.72 -12.22
C GLY A 223 -4.91 -7.95 -11.66
N ILE A 224 -5.10 -9.00 -12.45
CA ILE A 224 -5.72 -10.27 -12.02
C ILE A 224 -4.91 -10.91 -10.89
N PHE A 225 -3.59 -10.95 -11.03
CA PHE A 225 -2.71 -11.49 -9.99
C PHE A 225 -2.91 -10.76 -8.64
N ARG A 226 -2.98 -9.43 -8.65
CA ARG A 226 -3.23 -8.63 -7.46
C ARG A 226 -4.63 -8.85 -6.89
N ILE A 227 -5.67 -9.02 -7.73
CA ILE A 227 -7.03 -9.36 -7.26
C ILE A 227 -7.03 -10.68 -6.49
N VAL A 228 -6.35 -11.71 -7.00
CA VAL A 228 -6.24 -13.00 -6.29
C VAL A 228 -5.54 -12.82 -4.94
N GLN A 229 -4.47 -12.01 -4.87
CA GLN A 229 -3.80 -11.72 -3.61
C GLN A 229 -4.72 -10.97 -2.63
N VAL A 230 -5.52 -10.01 -3.11
CA VAL A 230 -6.52 -9.29 -2.29
C VAL A 230 -7.54 -10.26 -1.71
N MET A 231 -8.08 -11.16 -2.53
CA MET A 231 -9.06 -12.16 -2.09
C MET A 231 -8.47 -13.10 -1.03
N LEU A 232 -7.26 -13.60 -1.24
CA LEU A 232 -6.58 -14.47 -0.26
C LEU A 232 -6.29 -13.73 1.06
N SER A 233 -5.82 -12.48 1.00
CA SER A 233 -5.57 -11.68 2.21
C SER A 233 -6.86 -11.39 2.96
N ALA A 234 -7.93 -11.02 2.25
CA ALA A 234 -9.24 -10.77 2.86
C ALA A 234 -9.83 -12.03 3.51
N LEU A 235 -9.72 -13.18 2.82
CA LEU A 235 -10.13 -14.46 3.37
C LEU A 235 -9.35 -14.82 4.63
N ALA A 236 -8.03 -14.62 4.63
CA ALA A 236 -7.18 -14.88 5.79
C ALA A 236 -7.59 -14.03 7.00
N ILE A 237 -7.85 -12.72 6.79
CA ILE A 237 -8.32 -11.80 7.82
C ILE A 237 -9.67 -12.26 8.37
N ALA A 238 -10.63 -12.57 7.49
CA ALA A 238 -11.97 -12.97 7.89
C ALA A 238 -11.96 -14.34 8.64
N LEU A 239 -11.17 -15.31 8.18
CA LEU A 239 -11.00 -16.59 8.91
C LEU A 239 -10.40 -16.38 10.31
N GLY A 240 -9.36 -15.51 10.43
CA GLY A 240 -8.75 -15.24 11.73
C GLY A 240 -9.69 -14.52 12.70
N THR A 241 -10.43 -13.50 12.24
CA THR A 241 -11.41 -12.78 13.07
C THR A 241 -12.61 -13.66 13.42
N ALA A 242 -13.11 -14.49 12.48
CA ALA A 242 -14.18 -15.46 12.74
C ALA A 242 -13.76 -16.53 13.76
N ALA A 243 -12.53 -17.05 13.68
CA ALA A 243 -11.99 -17.97 14.65
C ALA A 243 -11.97 -17.35 16.06
N ALA A 244 -11.50 -16.09 16.17
CA ALA A 244 -11.52 -15.36 17.44
C ALA A 244 -12.95 -15.17 17.97
N TRP A 245 -13.89 -14.81 17.12
CA TRP A 245 -15.30 -14.66 17.45
C TRP A 245 -15.88 -15.96 18.01
N HIS A 246 -15.73 -17.09 17.31
CA HIS A 246 -16.24 -18.38 17.76
C HIS A 246 -15.63 -18.83 19.08
N LEU A 247 -14.36 -18.54 19.34
CA LEU A 247 -13.69 -18.87 20.59
C LEU A 247 -14.22 -18.04 21.78
N THR A 248 -14.72 -16.83 21.52
CA THR A 248 -15.13 -15.87 22.55
C THR A 248 -16.65 -15.72 22.70
N ALA A 249 -17.44 -15.97 21.66
CA ALA A 249 -18.89 -15.76 21.65
C ALA A 249 -19.64 -16.58 22.72
N GLY A 250 -19.17 -17.77 23.03
CA GLY A 250 -19.70 -18.60 24.10
C GLY A 250 -19.46 -18.05 25.51
N LEU A 251 -18.52 -17.12 25.67
CA LEU A 251 -18.13 -16.56 26.96
C LEU A 251 -18.80 -15.21 27.25
N TYR A 252 -19.04 -14.39 26.21
CA TYR A 252 -19.34 -12.98 26.41
C TYR A 252 -20.59 -12.43 25.70
N GLY A 253 -21.26 -13.22 24.84
CA GLY A 253 -22.45 -12.77 24.12
C GLY A 253 -22.16 -11.74 23.02
N GLN A 254 -23.21 -11.27 22.36
CA GLN A 254 -23.09 -10.24 21.30
C GLN A 254 -23.18 -8.83 21.90
N THR A 255 -22.18 -8.02 21.67
CA THR A 255 -22.21 -6.59 21.99
C THR A 255 -22.00 -5.80 20.68
N GLY A 256 -23.07 -5.26 20.14
CA GLY A 256 -23.01 -4.30 19.03
C GLY A 256 -23.35 -2.91 19.54
N SER A 257 -22.60 -1.90 19.13
CA SER A 257 -22.98 -0.50 19.34
C SER A 257 -22.92 0.27 18.03
N ALA A 258 -23.75 1.31 17.91
CA ALA A 258 -23.76 2.17 16.73
C ALA A 258 -22.44 2.95 16.61
N ALA A 259 -21.91 3.07 15.40
CA ALA A 259 -20.75 3.89 15.11
C ALA A 259 -21.06 5.37 15.44
N LEU A 260 -20.12 6.06 16.08
CA LEU A 260 -20.21 7.48 16.36
C LEU A 260 -19.85 8.29 15.12
N SER A 261 -20.59 9.35 14.85
CA SER A 261 -20.18 10.33 13.84
C SER A 261 -19.35 11.44 14.51
N TRP A 262 -18.05 11.44 14.24
CA TRP A 262 -17.14 12.47 14.73
C TRP A 262 -17.14 13.70 13.83
N PRO A 263 -16.99 14.91 14.40
CA PRO A 263 -16.87 16.14 13.61
C PRO A 263 -15.61 16.08 12.72
N ALA A 264 -15.62 16.83 11.61
CA ALA A 264 -14.54 16.79 10.61
C ALA A 264 -13.14 17.08 11.20
N TRP A 265 -13.03 18.01 12.17
CA TRP A 265 -11.75 18.30 12.82
C TRP A 265 -11.19 17.10 13.61
N ALA A 266 -12.05 16.32 14.26
CA ALA A 266 -11.62 15.11 14.99
C ALA A 266 -11.18 14.02 14.01
N GLN A 267 -11.88 13.85 12.88
CA GLN A 267 -11.48 12.96 11.82
C GLN A 267 -10.15 13.40 11.17
N ALA A 268 -9.91 14.72 11.02
CA ALA A 268 -8.63 15.24 10.53
C ALA A 268 -7.46 14.84 11.46
N ILE A 269 -7.64 14.95 12.79
CA ILE A 269 -6.65 14.51 13.78
C ILE A 269 -6.45 12.98 13.69
N ALA A 270 -7.51 12.22 13.56
CA ALA A 270 -7.47 10.79 13.43
C ALA A 270 -6.68 10.33 12.19
N VAL A 271 -6.96 10.92 11.04
CA VAL A 271 -6.23 10.65 9.80
C VAL A 271 -4.77 11.11 9.91
N PHE A 272 -4.49 12.25 10.56
CA PHE A 272 -3.12 12.68 10.84
C PHE A 272 -2.36 11.60 11.60
N VAL A 273 -2.92 11.08 12.69
CA VAL A 273 -2.31 10.02 13.52
C VAL A 273 -2.14 8.73 12.71
N GLY A 274 -3.16 8.29 11.99
CA GLY A 274 -3.11 7.10 11.14
C GLY A 274 -2.06 7.21 10.02
N CYS A 275 -1.99 8.34 9.33
CA CYS A 275 -0.99 8.60 8.30
C CYS A 275 0.44 8.68 8.89
N CYS A 276 0.63 9.22 10.10
CA CYS A 276 1.92 9.12 10.81
C CYS A 276 2.34 7.66 10.99
N GLY A 277 1.41 6.81 11.43
CA GLY A 277 1.65 5.38 11.58
C GLY A 277 2.05 4.72 10.25
N PHE A 278 1.32 4.97 9.18
CA PHE A 278 1.64 4.42 7.87
C PHE A 278 2.95 4.96 7.28
N CYS A 279 3.30 6.23 7.50
CA CYS A 279 4.61 6.73 7.10
C CYS A 279 5.75 5.95 7.77
N ILE A 280 5.58 5.57 9.03
CA ILE A 280 6.55 4.72 9.74
C ILE A 280 6.58 3.32 9.13
N LEU A 281 5.42 2.69 8.92
CA LEU A 281 5.31 1.33 8.38
C LEU A 281 5.87 1.22 6.95
N PHE A 282 5.69 2.27 6.14
CA PHE A 282 6.20 2.34 4.77
C PHE A 282 7.56 3.02 4.67
N ASN A 283 8.22 3.21 5.79
CA ASN A 283 9.61 3.68 5.87
C ASN A 283 9.82 5.05 5.22
N VAL A 284 8.88 6.00 5.38
CA VAL A 284 9.01 7.39 4.92
C VAL A 284 9.74 8.23 5.95
N HIS A 285 10.82 8.92 5.54
CA HIS A 285 11.68 9.68 6.44
C HIS A 285 11.69 11.19 6.15
N GLY A 286 12.11 11.96 7.15
CA GLY A 286 12.43 13.37 7.02
C GLY A 286 11.24 14.28 6.68
N GLN A 287 11.52 15.36 5.93
CA GLN A 287 10.48 16.33 5.53
C GLN A 287 9.39 15.73 4.62
N GLY A 288 9.71 14.63 3.90
CA GLY A 288 8.76 13.88 3.09
C GLY A 288 7.58 13.38 3.91
N MET A 289 7.81 12.91 5.12
CA MET A 289 6.79 12.42 6.03
C MET A 289 5.71 13.48 6.32
N VAL A 290 6.10 14.71 6.65
CA VAL A 290 5.16 15.80 6.96
C VAL A 290 4.28 16.13 5.77
N LEU A 291 4.88 16.20 4.57
CA LEU A 291 4.14 16.46 3.34
C LEU A 291 3.21 15.31 2.96
N CYS A 292 3.64 14.05 3.13
CA CYS A 292 2.79 12.89 2.93
C CYS A 292 1.55 12.93 3.82
N ILE A 293 1.73 13.20 5.12
CA ILE A 293 0.65 13.30 6.11
C ILE A 293 -0.30 14.46 5.75
N ALA A 294 0.25 15.62 5.40
CA ALA A 294 -0.56 16.78 4.99
C ALA A 294 -1.43 16.44 3.77
N GLY A 295 -0.88 15.73 2.79
CA GLY A 295 -1.62 15.23 1.63
C GLY A 295 -2.76 14.29 2.02
N GLY A 296 -2.52 13.35 2.95
CA GLY A 296 -3.54 12.41 3.45
C GLY A 296 -4.69 13.10 4.17
N VAL A 297 -4.36 14.04 5.07
CA VAL A 297 -5.37 14.83 5.78
C VAL A 297 -6.18 15.69 4.80
N ALA A 298 -5.52 16.39 3.86
CA ALA A 298 -6.20 17.24 2.90
C ALA A 298 -7.12 16.45 1.96
N ALA A 299 -6.68 15.29 1.48
CA ALA A 299 -7.49 14.41 0.63
C ALA A 299 -8.73 13.87 1.37
N TRP A 300 -8.57 13.48 2.64
CA TRP A 300 -9.69 13.05 3.48
C TRP A 300 -10.69 14.18 3.74
N MET A 301 -10.20 15.40 4.03
CA MET A 301 -11.07 16.56 4.23
C MET A 301 -11.85 16.90 2.97
N LEU A 302 -11.25 16.77 1.79
CA LEU A 302 -11.97 16.94 0.53
C LEU A 302 -13.02 15.84 0.32
N TYR A 303 -12.72 14.59 0.65
CA TYR A 303 -13.68 13.49 0.62
C TYR A 303 -14.92 13.81 1.49
N LEU A 304 -14.71 14.27 2.74
CA LEU A 304 -15.80 14.66 3.64
C LEU A 304 -16.58 15.85 3.10
N LEU A 305 -15.92 16.85 2.51
CA LEU A 305 -16.55 18.00 1.90
C LEU A 305 -17.45 17.58 0.72
N CYS A 306 -16.98 16.68 -0.15
CA CYS A 306 -17.78 16.15 -1.24
C CYS A 306 -19.02 15.41 -0.72
N GLY A 307 -18.89 14.61 0.34
CA GLY A 307 -20.04 13.96 0.99
C GLY A 307 -21.05 14.97 1.57
N TRP A 308 -20.56 16.05 2.21
CA TRP A 308 -21.42 17.12 2.71
C TRP A 308 -22.14 17.88 1.59
N LEU A 309 -21.52 18.02 0.42
CA LEU A 309 -22.13 18.61 -0.79
C LEU A 309 -23.11 17.68 -1.50
N GLY A 310 -23.35 16.45 -0.99
CA GLY A 310 -24.29 15.49 -1.54
C GLY A 310 -23.72 14.59 -2.66
N CYS A 311 -22.42 14.55 -2.85
CA CYS A 311 -21.83 13.58 -3.76
C CYS A 311 -22.00 12.16 -3.23
N ASP A 312 -22.20 11.20 -4.14
CA ASP A 312 -22.17 9.79 -3.78
C ASP A 312 -20.76 9.33 -3.40
N VAL A 313 -20.63 8.11 -2.86
CA VAL A 313 -19.36 7.58 -2.39
C VAL A 313 -18.33 7.45 -3.51
N TYR A 314 -18.75 7.15 -4.74
CA TYR A 314 -17.85 6.98 -5.89
C TYR A 314 -17.31 8.32 -6.37
N ALA A 315 -18.16 9.33 -6.52
CA ALA A 315 -17.76 10.68 -6.91
C ALA A 315 -16.86 11.33 -5.85
N ALA A 316 -17.19 11.18 -4.56
CA ALA A 316 -16.35 11.69 -3.49
C ALA A 316 -14.94 11.08 -3.49
N ASN A 317 -14.83 9.76 -3.69
CA ASN A 317 -13.53 9.08 -3.83
C ASN A 317 -12.80 9.50 -5.10
N LEU A 318 -13.48 9.68 -6.23
CA LEU A 318 -12.89 10.15 -7.48
C LEU A 318 -12.26 11.53 -7.30
N PHE A 319 -12.99 12.52 -6.77
CA PHE A 319 -12.46 13.86 -6.59
C PHE A 319 -11.31 13.91 -5.58
N ALA A 320 -11.42 13.17 -4.49
CA ALA A 320 -10.35 13.07 -3.52
C ALA A 320 -9.10 12.38 -4.10
N ALA A 321 -9.25 11.37 -4.96
CA ALA A 321 -8.14 10.72 -5.66
C ALA A 321 -7.49 11.64 -6.68
N VAL A 322 -8.27 12.41 -7.45
CA VAL A 322 -7.75 13.44 -8.36
C VAL A 322 -6.91 14.45 -7.59
N PHE A 323 -7.41 14.93 -6.45
CA PHE A 323 -6.66 15.85 -5.59
C PHE A 323 -5.37 15.21 -5.06
N ALA A 324 -5.43 13.98 -4.52
CA ALA A 324 -4.27 13.27 -3.99
C ALA A 324 -3.19 13.06 -5.06
N ALA A 325 -3.58 12.70 -6.28
CA ALA A 325 -2.67 12.52 -7.39
C ALA A 325 -2.05 13.85 -7.85
N LEU A 326 -2.86 14.92 -7.96
CA LEU A 326 -2.38 16.26 -8.29
C LEU A 326 -1.38 16.77 -7.24
N TYR A 327 -1.72 16.63 -5.97
CA TYR A 327 -0.84 16.97 -4.85
C TYR A 327 0.48 16.21 -4.93
N ALA A 328 0.43 14.89 -5.15
CA ALA A 328 1.62 14.05 -5.27
C ALA A 328 2.53 14.48 -6.43
N GLU A 329 1.95 14.76 -7.60
CA GLU A 329 2.69 15.23 -8.77
C GLU A 329 3.33 16.61 -8.58
N VAL A 330 2.65 17.51 -7.88
CA VAL A 330 3.19 18.84 -7.55
C VAL A 330 4.35 18.71 -6.55
N MET A 331 4.14 17.93 -5.45
CA MET A 331 5.18 17.74 -4.43
C MET A 331 6.42 17.03 -4.99
N ALA A 332 6.22 16.06 -5.89
CA ALA A 332 7.31 15.39 -6.59
C ALA A 332 8.21 16.36 -7.36
N ARG A 333 7.61 17.37 -8.01
CA ARG A 333 8.36 18.41 -8.76
C ARG A 333 9.05 19.40 -7.84
N VAL A 334 8.36 19.83 -6.80
CA VAL A 334 8.91 20.79 -5.82
C VAL A 334 10.14 20.19 -5.13
N ARG A 335 10.06 18.91 -4.76
CA ARG A 335 11.13 18.22 -4.04
C ARG A 335 12.09 17.42 -4.93
N LYS A 336 11.82 17.35 -6.24
CA LYS A 336 12.60 16.55 -7.21
C LYS A 336 12.70 15.06 -6.81
N CYS A 337 11.64 14.48 -6.25
CA CYS A 337 11.56 13.10 -5.80
C CYS A 337 10.37 12.38 -6.45
N PRO A 338 10.25 11.05 -6.33
CA PRO A 338 9.11 10.31 -6.87
C PRO A 338 7.78 10.76 -6.28
N ALA A 339 6.70 10.73 -7.07
CA ALA A 339 5.34 11.05 -6.61
C ALA A 339 4.74 9.94 -5.72
N MET A 340 5.26 8.71 -5.81
CA MET A 340 4.68 7.53 -5.15
C MET A 340 4.50 7.66 -3.63
N PRO A 341 5.48 8.11 -2.83
CA PRO A 341 5.28 8.25 -1.39
C PRO A 341 4.12 9.18 -1.03
N TYR A 342 4.00 10.30 -1.73
CA TYR A 342 2.91 11.27 -1.51
C TYR A 342 1.57 10.70 -1.93
N LEU A 343 1.51 10.01 -3.08
CA LEU A 343 0.29 9.42 -3.60
C LEU A 343 -0.23 8.32 -2.69
N VAL A 344 0.64 7.40 -2.29
CA VAL A 344 0.27 6.25 -1.44
C VAL A 344 -0.30 6.74 -0.11
N ILE A 345 0.42 7.61 0.61
CA ILE A 345 -0.05 8.09 1.91
C ILE A 345 -1.30 8.96 1.78
N ALA A 346 -1.40 9.80 0.74
CA ALA A 346 -2.57 10.63 0.52
C ALA A 346 -3.85 9.83 0.22
N THR A 347 -3.73 8.67 -0.39
CA THR A 347 -4.89 7.81 -0.74
C THR A 347 -5.27 6.84 0.38
N LEU A 348 -4.40 6.53 1.34
CA LEU A 348 -4.65 5.53 2.40
C LEU A 348 -6.00 5.68 3.13
N PRO A 349 -6.43 6.89 3.56
CA PRO A 349 -7.70 7.02 4.28
C PRO A 349 -8.93 6.65 3.44
N MET A 350 -8.82 6.71 2.12
CA MET A 350 -9.90 6.44 1.16
C MET A 350 -9.88 5.03 0.61
N LEU A 351 -8.81 4.24 0.87
CA LEU A 351 -8.71 2.89 0.35
C LEU A 351 -9.85 2.01 0.87
N PRO A 352 -10.51 1.24 -0.01
CA PRO A 352 -11.69 0.45 0.36
C PRO A 352 -11.33 -0.82 1.15
N GLY A 353 -10.41 -0.70 2.10
CA GLY A 353 -9.91 -1.82 2.89
C GLY A 353 -10.98 -2.48 3.75
N ALA A 354 -11.74 -1.67 4.49
CA ALA A 354 -12.86 -2.17 5.29
C ALA A 354 -13.91 -2.89 4.42
N GLY A 355 -14.18 -2.38 3.21
CA GLY A 355 -15.10 -3.01 2.26
C GLY A 355 -14.67 -4.42 1.87
N VAL A 356 -13.37 -4.64 1.65
CA VAL A 356 -12.81 -5.97 1.34
C VAL A 356 -13.03 -6.93 2.52
N TYR A 357 -12.77 -6.49 3.76
CA TYR A 357 -13.01 -7.27 4.96
C TYR A 357 -14.51 -7.63 5.12
N TYR A 358 -15.39 -6.64 5.05
CA TYR A 358 -16.84 -6.87 5.19
C TYR A 358 -17.39 -7.82 4.12
N THR A 359 -16.93 -7.70 2.88
CA THR A 359 -17.33 -8.61 1.79
C THR A 359 -17.06 -10.07 2.17
N MET A 360 -15.86 -10.36 2.68
CA MET A 360 -15.49 -11.73 3.06
C MET A 360 -16.19 -12.19 4.35
N SER A 361 -16.31 -11.30 5.35
CA SER A 361 -17.00 -11.62 6.61
C SER A 361 -18.47 -11.98 6.36
N MET A 362 -19.20 -11.15 5.61
CA MET A 362 -20.60 -11.41 5.25
C MET A 362 -20.76 -12.72 4.46
N GLY A 363 -19.80 -13.04 3.58
CA GLY A 363 -19.78 -14.31 2.84
C GLY A 363 -19.60 -15.53 3.76
N LEU A 364 -18.72 -15.44 4.75
CA LEU A 364 -18.51 -16.51 5.75
C LEU A 364 -19.73 -16.70 6.68
N ASP A 365 -20.44 -15.61 6.98
CA ASP A 365 -21.67 -15.64 7.79
C ASP A 365 -22.89 -16.18 7.01
N GLY A 366 -22.73 -16.54 5.73
CA GLY A 366 -23.77 -17.06 4.86
C GLY A 366 -24.65 -16.00 4.19
N ASN A 367 -24.39 -14.70 4.41
CA ASN A 367 -25.12 -13.58 3.81
C ASN A 367 -24.57 -13.25 2.41
N MET A 368 -24.72 -14.19 1.47
CA MET A 368 -24.07 -14.11 0.16
C MET A 368 -24.51 -12.89 -0.67
N MET A 369 -25.78 -12.48 -0.61
CA MET A 369 -26.31 -11.35 -1.35
C MET A 369 -25.71 -10.02 -0.86
N ASP A 370 -25.61 -9.85 0.46
CA ASP A 370 -25.01 -8.67 1.06
C ASP A 370 -23.49 -8.64 0.79
N ALA A 371 -22.83 -9.79 0.83
CA ALA A 371 -21.43 -9.94 0.47
C ALA A 371 -21.16 -9.50 -0.97
N VAL A 372 -21.98 -9.95 -1.94
CA VAL A 372 -21.86 -9.53 -3.35
C VAL A 372 -22.10 -8.03 -3.50
N GLY A 373 -23.15 -7.48 -2.86
CA GLY A 373 -23.44 -6.05 -2.87
C GLY A 373 -22.26 -5.22 -2.35
N LYS A 374 -21.71 -5.62 -1.19
CA LYS A 374 -20.54 -4.95 -0.59
C LYS A 374 -19.26 -5.11 -1.41
N GLY A 375 -19.08 -6.26 -2.05
CA GLY A 375 -17.98 -6.51 -2.98
C GLY A 375 -18.02 -5.58 -4.19
N LEU A 376 -19.19 -5.44 -4.82
CA LEU A 376 -19.37 -4.52 -5.95
C LEU A 376 -19.13 -3.05 -5.56
N GLU A 377 -19.64 -2.61 -4.41
CA GLU A 377 -19.36 -1.29 -3.87
C GLU A 377 -17.84 -1.08 -3.68
N THR A 378 -17.17 -2.06 -3.09
CA THR A 378 -15.73 -2.04 -2.82
C THR A 378 -14.91 -1.92 -4.11
N VAL A 379 -15.24 -2.71 -5.13
CA VAL A 379 -14.63 -2.63 -6.47
C VAL A 379 -14.92 -1.30 -7.14
N GLY A 380 -16.14 -0.77 -7.01
CA GLY A 380 -16.51 0.54 -7.53
C GLY A 380 -15.70 1.68 -6.90
N VAL A 381 -15.50 1.66 -5.58
CA VAL A 381 -14.63 2.63 -4.88
C VAL A 381 -13.18 2.50 -5.33
N ALA A 382 -12.63 1.29 -5.41
CA ALA A 382 -11.27 1.06 -5.91
C ALA A 382 -11.11 1.55 -7.35
N GLY A 383 -12.10 1.31 -8.21
CA GLY A 383 -12.15 1.80 -9.58
C GLY A 383 -12.17 3.33 -9.67
N SER A 384 -13.00 3.99 -8.84
CA SER A 384 -13.06 5.46 -8.78
C SER A 384 -11.72 6.07 -8.39
N LEU A 385 -11.06 5.50 -7.38
CA LEU A 385 -9.71 5.92 -6.97
C LEU A 385 -8.70 5.72 -8.11
N ALA A 386 -8.70 4.55 -8.74
CA ALA A 386 -7.79 4.22 -9.83
C ALA A 386 -7.97 5.18 -11.02
N VAL A 387 -9.22 5.45 -11.44
CA VAL A 387 -9.53 6.41 -12.51
C VAL A 387 -9.03 7.81 -12.17
N GLY A 388 -9.28 8.30 -10.95
CA GLY A 388 -8.82 9.61 -10.49
C GLY A 388 -7.29 9.75 -10.57
N ILE A 389 -6.56 8.73 -10.11
CA ILE A 389 -5.09 8.68 -10.16
C ILE A 389 -4.58 8.66 -11.61
N LEU A 390 -5.16 7.79 -12.46
CA LEU A 390 -4.75 7.64 -13.85
C LEU A 390 -5.02 8.87 -14.70
N LEU A 391 -6.14 9.55 -14.46
CA LEU A 391 -6.48 10.80 -15.13
C LEU A 391 -5.38 11.85 -14.95
N VAL A 392 -4.98 12.09 -13.71
CA VAL A 392 -3.93 13.07 -13.39
C VAL A 392 -2.58 12.60 -13.95
N SER A 393 -2.18 11.36 -13.72
CA SER A 393 -0.87 10.86 -14.18
C SER A 393 -0.74 10.91 -15.71
N THR A 394 -1.84 10.65 -16.44
CA THR A 394 -1.89 10.75 -17.91
C THR A 394 -1.76 12.18 -18.37
N LEU A 395 -2.48 13.13 -17.74
CA LEU A 395 -2.36 14.56 -18.07
C LEU A 395 -0.91 15.05 -17.90
N PHE A 396 -0.27 14.71 -16.81
CA PHE A 396 1.12 15.11 -16.56
C PHE A 396 2.11 14.46 -17.53
N ARG A 397 1.90 13.23 -17.99
CA ARG A 397 2.70 12.61 -19.06
C ARG A 397 2.56 13.36 -20.39
N LEU A 398 1.35 13.71 -20.78
CA LEU A 398 1.10 14.44 -22.02
C LEU A 398 1.78 15.83 -22.03
N VAL A 399 1.74 16.52 -20.90
CA VAL A 399 2.40 17.82 -20.74
C VAL A 399 3.93 17.68 -20.82
N ASN A 400 4.51 16.64 -20.19
CA ASN A 400 5.95 16.43 -20.22
C ASN A 400 6.46 15.98 -21.60
N ARG A 401 5.69 15.18 -22.36
CA ARG A 401 6.05 14.75 -23.72
C ARG A 401 6.17 15.91 -24.71
N ARG A 402 5.49 17.03 -24.46
CA ARG A 402 5.59 18.24 -25.29
C ARG A 402 6.84 19.10 -24.97
N ARG A 403 7.59 18.78 -23.92
CA ARG A 403 8.79 19.51 -23.50
C ARG A 403 10.11 18.78 -23.81
N MET A 404 10.04 17.52 -24.29
CA MET A 404 11.14 16.78 -24.91
C MET A 404 11.02 16.86 -26.42
#